data_d59666659c8ee2bc90fe6c414df872a0
#
_entry.id   d59666659c8ee2bc90fe6c414df872a0
#
_cell.length_a   1.000
_cell.length_b   1.000
_cell.length_c   1.000
_cell.angle_alpha   90.00
_cell.angle_beta   90.00
_cell.angle_gamma   90.00
#
_symmetry.space_group_name_H-M   'P 1'
#
loop_
_entity.id
_entity.type
_entity.pdbx_description
1 polymer ?
#
loop_
_entity_poly.entity_id
_entity_poly.type
_entity_poly.pdbx_seq_one_letter_code
_entity_poly.pdbx_strand_id
1 'polypeptide(L)'
;MKLRLSIDTLAIGVMTVLTVIIGIVILVGESAGVQIRVDLPEDGVVGPYEAVTFTFSEKISTEIASDLISLEPIHEGYLSAVDDYSVRFIPLKPYEQDVTYTFKVIPGEINSTTREVKKPQSWQVHVREPRVAYVVSEAGQSSIWSMDSSGGDLKRLTDVAIKVISFDVAQSGDFIVFSSANQNGGIDLWRVSREGGDASMLLDCGLDRCTTPVIAPGDKRIAYSREAAGPTPDLPFGSPRIWVVDLESGADQAIYEDQSILGYNPSWSPDANRLASFDGLADFIHMIDFKTGDQFLFPSTTGGPVTWSPDSNQFLYTTFTQTDEGGRTQIKLADLTTNETITLIGEKDTYDYAYYSVAWSPLAERAVLSLRADEEKPTQVLWVFDPTLLDGIIIANDPEYTYNSPQWDPWGNALLFQQFKLKGQYKPEIGLWQEGTIQSEVIAEGILPQWLP
;
A
#
# COMPACT_ATOMS: atom_id res chain seq x y z
N MET A 1 25.91 -74.01 -20.48
CA MET A 1 26.90 -73.44 -19.54
C MET A 1 26.26 -72.25 -18.80
N LYS A 2 25.77 -72.45 -17.58
CA LYS A 2 25.19 -71.40 -16.79
C LYS A 2 26.32 -70.66 -16.05
N LEU A 3 26.66 -69.43 -16.48
CA LEU A 3 27.60 -68.58 -15.75
C LEU A 3 26.94 -68.25 -14.38
N ARG A 4 27.46 -68.82 -13.32
CA ARG A 4 27.19 -68.39 -11.94
C ARG A 4 28.12 -67.22 -11.68
N LEU A 5 27.61 -66.03 -11.85
CA LEU A 5 28.26 -64.83 -11.32
C LEU A 5 28.32 -64.93 -9.80
N SER A 6 29.52 -64.81 -9.23
CA SER A 6 29.67 -64.73 -7.78
C SER A 6 29.07 -63.43 -7.29
N ILE A 7 28.56 -63.34 -6.04
CA ILE A 7 27.99 -62.15 -5.42
C ILE A 7 29.00 -60.98 -5.47
N ASP A 8 30.28 -61.28 -5.32
CA ASP A 8 31.36 -60.29 -5.39
C ASP A 8 31.53 -59.69 -6.79
N THR A 9 31.35 -60.46 -7.85
CA THR A 9 31.44 -59.99 -9.25
C THR A 9 30.25 -59.10 -9.56
N LEU A 10 29.05 -59.39 -9.01
CA LEU A 10 27.86 -58.58 -9.15
C LEU A 10 28.02 -57.25 -8.37
N ALA A 11 28.53 -57.31 -7.13
CA ALA A 11 28.78 -56.14 -6.29
C ALA A 11 29.82 -55.19 -6.93
N ILE A 12 30.92 -55.72 -7.46
CA ILE A 12 31.93 -54.91 -8.17
C ILE A 12 31.31 -54.26 -9.41
N GLY A 13 30.51 -55.01 -10.18
CA GLY A 13 29.83 -54.46 -11.35
C GLY A 13 28.88 -53.30 -11.00
N VAL A 14 28.06 -53.43 -9.93
CA VAL A 14 27.16 -52.36 -9.45
C VAL A 14 27.97 -51.18 -8.95
N MET A 15 29.02 -51.37 -8.18
CA MET A 15 29.87 -50.26 -7.71
C MET A 15 30.53 -49.50 -8.86
N THR A 16 31.03 -50.22 -9.88
CA THR A 16 31.62 -49.57 -11.06
C THR A 16 30.59 -48.74 -11.82
N VAL A 17 29.38 -49.27 -12.04
CA VAL A 17 28.29 -48.52 -12.68
C VAL A 17 27.91 -47.29 -11.87
N LEU A 18 27.77 -47.42 -10.55
CA LEU A 18 27.47 -46.29 -9.67
C LEU A 18 28.58 -45.22 -9.71
N THR A 19 29.87 -45.66 -9.69
CA THR A 19 31.00 -44.71 -9.78
C THR A 19 31.01 -43.97 -11.13
N VAL A 20 30.71 -44.67 -12.23
CA VAL A 20 30.58 -44.03 -13.55
C VAL A 20 29.41 -43.07 -13.60
N ILE A 21 28.25 -43.45 -13.05
CA ILE A 21 27.07 -42.55 -12.98
C ILE A 21 27.41 -41.31 -12.14
N ILE A 22 28.02 -41.47 -10.97
CA ILE A 22 28.44 -40.35 -10.12
C ILE A 22 29.45 -39.46 -10.87
N GLY A 23 30.45 -40.07 -11.57
CA GLY A 23 31.38 -39.31 -12.40
C GLY A 23 30.71 -38.51 -13.51
N ILE A 24 29.72 -39.10 -14.18
CA ILE A 24 28.92 -38.41 -15.21
C ILE A 24 28.11 -37.30 -14.58
N VAL A 25 27.46 -37.54 -13.45
CA VAL A 25 26.66 -36.51 -12.74
C VAL A 25 27.54 -35.34 -12.30
N ILE A 26 28.75 -35.61 -11.79
CA ILE A 26 29.70 -34.56 -11.41
C ILE A 26 30.14 -33.76 -12.65
N LEU A 27 30.54 -34.44 -13.74
CA LEU A 27 30.96 -33.76 -14.98
C LEU A 27 29.83 -32.95 -15.65
N VAL A 28 28.62 -33.46 -15.62
CA VAL A 28 27.44 -32.74 -16.13
C VAL A 28 27.10 -31.61 -15.19
N GLY A 29 27.20 -31.81 -13.87
CA GLY A 29 26.98 -30.78 -12.87
C GLY A 29 27.97 -29.61 -12.95
N GLU A 30 29.26 -29.89 -13.18
CA GLU A 30 30.28 -28.85 -13.42
C GLU A 30 30.07 -28.09 -14.75
N SER A 31 29.43 -28.73 -15.73
CA SER A 31 29.10 -28.07 -17.00
C SER A 31 27.80 -27.31 -16.97
N ALA A 32 26.95 -27.52 -15.99
CA ALA A 32 25.71 -26.76 -15.80
C ALA A 32 26.08 -25.37 -15.28
N GLY A 33 25.77 -24.32 -16.06
CA GLY A 33 25.87 -22.93 -15.59
C GLY A 33 24.92 -22.68 -14.44
N VAL A 34 25.03 -21.49 -13.85
CA VAL A 34 24.13 -21.05 -12.79
C VAL A 34 22.70 -21.05 -13.28
N GLN A 35 21.81 -21.64 -12.50
CA GLN A 35 20.37 -21.65 -12.76
C GLN A 35 19.75 -20.45 -12.06
N ILE A 36 18.77 -19.82 -12.72
CA ILE A 36 18.04 -18.66 -12.21
C ILE A 36 16.56 -19.00 -12.24
N ARG A 37 15.91 -18.79 -11.13
CA ARG A 37 14.46 -18.82 -11.00
C ARG A 37 13.97 -17.41 -10.70
N VAL A 38 12.92 -16.98 -11.37
CA VAL A 38 12.28 -15.70 -11.10
C VAL A 38 10.89 -15.97 -10.51
N ASP A 39 10.57 -15.24 -9.47
CA ASP A 39 9.26 -15.31 -8.84
C ASP A 39 8.33 -14.34 -9.57
N LEU A 40 7.63 -14.87 -10.55
CA LEU A 40 6.66 -14.17 -11.39
C LEU A 40 5.45 -15.07 -11.63
N PRO A 41 4.25 -14.50 -11.76
CA PRO A 41 3.07 -15.21 -12.26
C PRO A 41 3.32 -15.82 -13.64
N GLU A 42 2.68 -16.95 -13.95
CA GLU A 42 2.87 -17.67 -15.23
C GLU A 42 2.48 -16.83 -16.45
N ASP A 43 1.50 -15.91 -16.27
CA ASP A 43 1.04 -14.99 -17.30
C ASP A 43 1.88 -13.70 -17.39
N GLY A 44 2.82 -13.50 -16.46
CA GLY A 44 3.66 -12.30 -16.38
C GLY A 44 2.91 -11.03 -15.98
N VAL A 45 1.69 -11.14 -15.43
CA VAL A 45 0.89 -9.99 -15.01
C VAL A 45 1.21 -9.61 -13.58
N VAL A 46 1.72 -8.40 -13.38
CA VAL A 46 2.19 -7.90 -12.08
C VAL A 46 1.44 -6.63 -11.66
N GLY A 47 1.46 -6.34 -10.36
CA GLY A 47 0.99 -5.07 -9.83
C GLY A 47 1.93 -3.91 -10.18
N PRO A 48 1.47 -2.65 -10.09
CA PRO A 48 2.27 -1.49 -10.47
C PRO A 48 3.55 -1.32 -9.65
N TYR A 49 3.56 -1.75 -8.40
CA TYR A 49 4.73 -1.70 -7.51
C TYR A 49 5.26 -3.08 -7.15
N GLU A 50 4.87 -4.11 -7.89
CA GLU A 50 5.28 -5.48 -7.56
C GLU A 50 6.78 -5.68 -7.74
N ALA A 51 7.41 -6.19 -6.70
CA ALA A 51 8.83 -6.45 -6.69
C ALA A 51 9.12 -7.82 -7.28
N VAL A 52 10.14 -7.92 -8.15
CA VAL A 52 10.52 -9.16 -8.84
C VAL A 52 11.74 -9.78 -8.17
N THR A 53 11.62 -11.02 -7.69
CA THR A 53 12.70 -11.74 -7.01
C THR A 53 13.40 -12.73 -7.95
N PHE A 54 14.73 -12.65 -7.97
CA PHE A 54 15.63 -13.53 -8.72
C PHE A 54 16.37 -14.41 -7.74
N THR A 55 16.18 -15.73 -7.82
CA THR A 55 16.89 -16.73 -7.02
C THR A 55 17.91 -17.47 -7.88
N PHE A 56 19.16 -17.42 -7.47
CA PHE A 56 20.29 -18.05 -8.14
C PHE A 56 20.66 -19.37 -7.43
N SER A 57 21.14 -20.33 -8.17
CA SER A 57 21.65 -21.59 -7.57
C SER A 57 22.99 -21.43 -6.84
N GLU A 58 23.59 -20.26 -6.89
CA GLU A 58 24.85 -19.88 -6.25
C GLU A 58 24.68 -18.55 -5.50
N LYS A 59 25.56 -18.31 -4.50
CA LYS A 59 25.55 -17.05 -3.74
C LYS A 59 25.86 -15.87 -4.65
N ILE A 60 25.08 -14.81 -4.49
CA ILE A 60 25.19 -13.58 -5.28
C ILE A 60 25.12 -12.35 -4.37
N SER A 61 25.91 -11.32 -4.68
CA SER A 61 25.75 -9.99 -4.06
C SER A 61 24.90 -9.09 -4.95
N THR A 62 24.31 -8.03 -4.36
CA THR A 62 23.56 -7.03 -5.10
C THR A 62 24.42 -6.29 -6.14
N GLU A 63 25.71 -6.11 -5.87
CA GLU A 63 26.65 -5.48 -6.81
C GLU A 63 26.80 -6.31 -8.08
N ILE A 64 27.07 -7.63 -7.94
CA ILE A 64 27.19 -8.52 -9.07
C ILE A 64 25.84 -8.66 -9.80
N ALA A 65 24.74 -8.75 -9.05
CA ALA A 65 23.41 -8.83 -9.65
C ALA A 65 23.08 -7.58 -10.48
N SER A 66 23.52 -6.39 -10.07
CA SER A 66 23.29 -5.16 -10.82
C SER A 66 24.02 -5.09 -12.17
N ASP A 67 25.14 -5.81 -12.30
CA ASP A 67 25.86 -5.94 -13.56
C ASP A 67 25.23 -6.99 -14.51
N LEU A 68 24.49 -7.95 -13.96
CA LEU A 68 23.91 -9.06 -14.71
C LEU A 68 22.44 -8.83 -15.07
N ILE A 69 21.67 -8.16 -14.21
CA ILE A 69 20.22 -7.95 -14.38
C ILE A 69 19.97 -6.59 -15.01
N SER A 70 19.19 -6.56 -16.07
CA SER A 70 18.71 -5.32 -16.70
C SER A 70 17.21 -5.39 -16.95
N LEU A 71 16.59 -4.21 -17.03
CA LEU A 71 15.17 -4.05 -17.31
C LEU A 71 14.99 -3.18 -18.55
N GLU A 72 14.21 -3.64 -19.51
CA GLU A 72 13.89 -2.92 -20.75
C GLU A 72 12.37 -2.84 -20.96
N PRO A 73 11.82 -1.64 -21.22
CA PRO A 73 12.52 -0.34 -21.15
C PRO A 73 13.07 -0.07 -19.73
N ILE A 74 14.02 0.85 -19.62
CA ILE A 74 14.62 1.24 -18.33
C ILE A 74 13.50 1.78 -17.42
N HIS A 75 13.47 1.29 -16.19
CA HIS A 75 12.55 1.74 -15.16
C HIS A 75 13.30 2.03 -13.86
N GLU A 76 12.88 3.06 -13.14
CA GLU A 76 13.51 3.46 -11.89
C GLU A 76 13.25 2.43 -10.79
N GLY A 77 14.31 1.90 -10.21
CA GLY A 77 14.25 0.91 -9.16
C GLY A 77 15.64 0.54 -8.65
N TYR A 78 15.70 -0.34 -7.66
CA TYR A 78 16.95 -0.83 -7.11
C TYR A 78 16.88 -2.32 -6.76
N LEU A 79 18.04 -2.96 -6.71
CA LEU A 79 18.17 -4.33 -6.24
C LEU A 79 18.44 -4.36 -4.73
N SER A 80 17.74 -5.22 -4.01
CA SER A 80 17.92 -5.49 -2.59
C SER A 80 18.21 -6.95 -2.36
N ALA A 81 19.14 -7.30 -1.48
CA ALA A 81 19.35 -8.69 -1.07
C ALA A 81 18.15 -9.17 -0.25
N VAL A 82 17.66 -10.36 -0.58
CA VAL A 82 16.67 -11.10 0.20
C VAL A 82 17.37 -12.08 1.12
N ASP A 83 18.30 -12.85 0.55
CA ASP A 83 19.19 -13.77 1.24
C ASP A 83 20.51 -13.91 0.43
N ASP A 84 21.39 -14.88 0.82
CA ASP A 84 22.66 -15.13 0.16
C ASP A 84 22.53 -15.55 -1.34
N TYR A 85 21.34 -16.00 -1.76
CA TYR A 85 21.07 -16.56 -3.09
C TYR A 85 20.04 -15.78 -3.89
N SER A 86 19.37 -14.81 -3.26
CA SER A 86 18.23 -14.12 -3.85
C SER A 86 18.38 -12.61 -3.77
N VAL A 87 18.11 -11.96 -4.89
CA VAL A 87 18.00 -10.50 -4.98
C VAL A 87 16.62 -10.14 -5.49
N ARG A 88 16.11 -8.99 -5.06
CA ARG A 88 14.78 -8.49 -5.44
C ARG A 88 14.93 -7.12 -6.09
N PHE A 89 14.37 -6.95 -7.28
CA PHE A 89 14.18 -5.65 -7.88
C PHE A 89 12.94 -5.00 -7.27
N ILE A 90 13.10 -3.79 -6.74
CA ILE A 90 12.02 -2.99 -6.12
C ILE A 90 11.85 -1.73 -6.97
N PRO A 91 10.71 -1.54 -7.64
CA PRO A 91 10.43 -0.32 -8.38
C PRO A 91 10.24 0.86 -7.42
N LEU A 92 10.80 2.02 -7.77
CA LEU A 92 10.61 3.29 -7.04
C LEU A 92 9.38 4.06 -7.51
N LYS A 93 8.94 3.78 -8.73
CA LYS A 93 7.72 4.30 -9.35
C LYS A 93 6.88 3.14 -9.84
N PRO A 94 5.57 3.31 -10.04
CA PRO A 94 4.77 2.25 -10.62
C PRO A 94 5.22 1.96 -12.05
N TYR A 95 5.24 0.69 -12.44
CA TYR A 95 5.40 0.34 -13.85
C TYR A 95 4.30 1.02 -14.67
N GLU A 96 4.64 1.53 -15.85
CA GLU A 96 3.68 2.21 -16.72
C GLU A 96 2.65 1.23 -17.29
N GLN A 97 1.40 1.66 -17.34
CA GLN A 97 0.35 0.91 -18.01
C GLN A 97 0.67 0.79 -19.51
N ASP A 98 0.17 -0.25 -20.16
CA ASP A 98 0.37 -0.53 -21.58
C ASP A 98 1.84 -0.73 -22.02
N VAL A 99 2.77 -0.80 -21.06
CA VAL A 99 4.19 -1.08 -21.32
C VAL A 99 4.52 -2.51 -20.94
N THR A 100 5.14 -3.24 -21.88
CA THR A 100 5.73 -4.55 -21.60
C THR A 100 7.17 -4.35 -21.20
N TYR A 101 7.49 -4.70 -19.97
CA TYR A 101 8.85 -4.71 -19.46
C TYR A 101 9.48 -6.08 -19.65
N THR A 102 10.77 -6.10 -19.93
CA THR A 102 11.53 -7.35 -20.07
C THR A 102 12.72 -7.32 -19.12
N PHE A 103 12.67 -8.15 -18.09
CA PHE A 103 13.83 -8.46 -17.27
C PHE A 103 14.76 -9.38 -18.05
N LYS A 104 16.05 -9.01 -18.11
CA LYS A 104 17.09 -9.79 -18.79
C LYS A 104 18.20 -10.08 -17.81
N VAL A 105 18.69 -11.32 -17.81
CA VAL A 105 19.94 -11.68 -17.16
C VAL A 105 20.94 -12.07 -18.23
N ILE A 106 22.06 -11.33 -18.29
CA ILE A 106 23.14 -11.56 -19.26
C ILE A 106 24.13 -12.58 -18.73
N PRO A 107 24.89 -13.27 -19.62
CA PRO A 107 25.99 -14.13 -19.22
C PRO A 107 27.06 -13.36 -18.46
N GLY A 108 27.57 -13.95 -17.38
CA GLY A 108 28.61 -13.34 -16.56
C GLY A 108 28.97 -14.15 -15.33
N GLU A 109 30.08 -13.77 -14.70
CA GLU A 109 30.61 -14.44 -13.49
C GLU A 109 29.79 -14.00 -12.26
N ILE A 110 29.48 -14.95 -11.38
CA ILE A 110 28.71 -14.69 -10.14
C ILE A 110 29.63 -14.52 -8.92
N ASN A 111 30.78 -15.22 -8.93
CA ASN A 111 31.74 -15.14 -7.84
C ASN A 111 33.14 -15.57 -8.31
N SER A 112 34.12 -15.42 -7.42
CA SER A 112 35.53 -15.79 -7.68
C SER A 112 35.78 -17.28 -7.91
N THR A 113 34.75 -18.12 -7.88
CA THR A 113 34.86 -19.61 -8.01
C THR A 113 34.56 -20.15 -9.40
N THR A 114 34.64 -19.31 -10.45
CA THR A 114 34.45 -19.71 -11.86
C THR A 114 33.06 -20.19 -12.26
N ARG A 115 32.05 -19.93 -11.46
CA ARG A 115 30.68 -20.25 -11.85
C ARG A 115 30.02 -19.01 -12.49
N GLU A 116 29.44 -19.23 -13.65
CA GLU A 116 28.89 -18.16 -14.50
C GLU A 116 27.47 -18.49 -14.96
N VAL A 117 26.70 -17.42 -15.22
CA VAL A 117 25.50 -17.51 -16.04
C VAL A 117 25.95 -17.72 -17.48
N LYS A 118 25.73 -18.89 -18.04
CA LYS A 118 26.24 -19.25 -19.39
C LYS A 118 25.34 -18.80 -20.52
N LYS A 119 24.04 -18.65 -20.27
CA LYS A 119 23.04 -18.30 -21.29
C LYS A 119 22.19 -17.15 -20.81
N PRO A 120 21.91 -16.19 -21.70
CA PRO A 120 20.98 -15.13 -21.36
C PRO A 120 19.59 -15.72 -21.11
N GLN A 121 18.87 -15.12 -20.17
CA GLN A 121 17.46 -15.44 -19.86
C GLN A 121 16.67 -14.16 -19.83
N SER A 122 15.37 -14.23 -20.15
CA SER A 122 14.50 -13.08 -20.13
C SER A 122 13.08 -13.46 -19.73
N TRP A 123 12.42 -12.52 -19.02
CA TRP A 123 11.04 -12.65 -18.57
C TRP A 123 10.30 -11.35 -18.87
N GLN A 124 9.10 -11.48 -19.41
CA GLN A 124 8.25 -10.34 -19.71
C GLN A 124 7.26 -10.13 -18.57
N VAL A 125 6.99 -8.87 -18.23
CA VAL A 125 5.99 -8.47 -17.29
C VAL A 125 5.09 -7.40 -17.90
N HIS A 126 3.80 -7.47 -17.56
CA HIS A 126 2.77 -6.51 -17.93
C HIS A 126 2.08 -6.04 -16.67
N VAL A 127 1.76 -4.76 -16.61
CA VAL A 127 0.99 -4.23 -15.47
C VAL A 127 -0.47 -4.60 -15.64
N ARG A 128 -1.07 -5.11 -14.57
CA ARG A 128 -2.51 -5.39 -14.55
C ARG A 128 -3.32 -4.09 -14.55
N GLU A 129 -4.52 -4.17 -15.11
CA GLU A 129 -5.46 -3.06 -15.02
C GLU A 129 -5.94 -2.88 -13.58
N PRO A 130 -5.95 -1.64 -13.07
CA PRO A 130 -6.44 -1.36 -11.74
C PRO A 130 -7.95 -1.55 -11.67
N ARG A 131 -8.41 -2.03 -10.52
CA ARG A 131 -9.82 -2.10 -10.18
C ARG A 131 -10.12 -1.08 -9.07
N VAL A 132 -11.39 -0.93 -8.75
CA VAL A 132 -11.85 -0.12 -7.62
C VAL A 132 -12.44 -1.05 -6.57
N ALA A 133 -11.86 -1.05 -5.37
CA ALA A 133 -12.43 -1.71 -4.21
C ALA A 133 -13.30 -0.71 -3.41
N TYR A 134 -14.44 -1.16 -2.91
CA TYR A 134 -15.36 -0.31 -2.17
C TYR A 134 -16.28 -1.14 -1.27
N VAL A 135 -16.94 -0.48 -0.34
CA VAL A 135 -17.89 -1.14 0.57
C VAL A 135 -19.32 -0.88 0.12
N VAL A 136 -20.07 -1.95 0.01
CA VAL A 136 -21.53 -1.92 -0.14
C VAL A 136 -22.17 -2.28 1.20
N SER A 137 -23.08 -1.42 1.66
CA SER A 137 -23.82 -1.62 2.91
C SER A 137 -25.30 -1.88 2.60
N GLU A 138 -25.78 -3.09 2.88
CA GLU A 138 -27.16 -3.50 2.66
C GLU A 138 -27.71 -4.22 3.89
N ALA A 139 -28.90 -3.86 4.33
CA ALA A 139 -29.62 -4.52 5.44
C ALA A 139 -28.78 -4.68 6.74
N GLY A 140 -27.87 -3.75 7.01
CA GLY A 140 -27.00 -3.79 8.20
C GLY A 140 -25.76 -4.67 8.08
N GLN A 141 -25.53 -5.25 6.91
CA GLN A 141 -24.31 -5.93 6.52
C GLN A 141 -23.46 -5.03 5.63
N SER A 142 -22.13 -5.17 5.69
CA SER A 142 -21.21 -4.44 4.82
C SER A 142 -20.15 -5.39 4.30
N SER A 143 -19.97 -5.41 2.99
CA SER A 143 -19.03 -6.28 2.31
C SER A 143 -18.16 -5.48 1.32
N ILE A 144 -16.94 -5.95 1.09
CA ILE A 144 -16.04 -5.36 0.09
C ILE A 144 -16.41 -5.94 -1.27
N TRP A 145 -16.54 -5.06 -2.24
CA TRP A 145 -16.73 -5.34 -3.65
C TRP A 145 -15.60 -4.76 -4.48
N SER A 146 -15.39 -5.30 -5.65
CA SER A 146 -14.53 -4.67 -6.66
C SER A 146 -15.26 -4.54 -7.98
N MET A 147 -14.84 -3.55 -8.77
CA MET A 147 -15.30 -3.28 -10.13
C MET A 147 -14.13 -2.83 -10.99
N ASP A 148 -14.27 -2.84 -12.29
CA ASP A 148 -13.36 -2.13 -13.18
C ASP A 148 -13.52 -0.61 -13.07
N SER A 149 -12.62 0.16 -13.65
CA SER A 149 -12.66 1.64 -13.58
C SER A 149 -13.86 2.27 -14.30
N SER A 150 -14.57 1.50 -15.13
CA SER A 150 -15.82 1.94 -15.79
C SER A 150 -17.09 1.66 -14.98
N GLY A 151 -16.96 1.03 -13.81
CA GLY A 151 -18.08 0.58 -12.96
C GLY A 151 -18.68 -0.78 -13.38
N GLY A 152 -18.02 -1.50 -14.29
CA GLY A 152 -18.40 -2.83 -14.74
C GLY A 152 -17.70 -3.95 -13.98
N ASP A 153 -17.89 -5.19 -14.42
CA ASP A 153 -17.27 -6.41 -13.88
C ASP A 153 -17.30 -6.48 -12.34
N LEU A 154 -18.50 -6.36 -11.78
CA LEU A 154 -18.74 -6.33 -10.34
C LEU A 154 -18.43 -7.69 -9.69
N LYS A 155 -17.59 -7.68 -8.68
CA LYS A 155 -17.20 -8.87 -7.93
C LYS A 155 -17.26 -8.62 -6.43
N ARG A 156 -17.95 -9.46 -5.67
CA ARG A 156 -17.90 -9.42 -4.22
C ARG A 156 -16.68 -10.16 -3.71
N LEU A 157 -15.87 -9.50 -2.90
CA LEU A 157 -14.61 -10.03 -2.38
C LEU A 157 -14.76 -10.69 -1.00
N THR A 158 -15.67 -10.19 -0.14
CA THR A 158 -15.89 -10.74 1.19
C THR A 158 -17.30 -11.35 1.33
N ASP A 159 -17.45 -12.36 2.22
CA ASP A 159 -18.77 -12.95 2.52
C ASP A 159 -19.70 -11.91 3.12
N VAL A 160 -21.01 -12.07 2.88
CA VAL A 160 -22.08 -11.23 3.47
C VAL A 160 -22.17 -11.35 4.99
N ALA A 161 -21.74 -12.47 5.57
CA ALA A 161 -21.73 -12.66 7.01
C ALA A 161 -20.68 -11.80 7.73
N ILE A 162 -19.70 -11.27 6.98
CA ILE A 162 -18.62 -10.43 7.50
C ILE A 162 -19.08 -8.97 7.46
N LYS A 163 -19.06 -8.29 8.61
CA LYS A 163 -19.34 -6.86 8.68
C LYS A 163 -18.05 -6.06 8.61
N VAL A 164 -17.70 -5.60 7.42
CA VAL A 164 -16.52 -4.75 7.20
C VAL A 164 -16.76 -3.38 7.85
N ILE A 165 -15.78 -2.91 8.62
CA ILE A 165 -15.79 -1.60 9.30
C ILE A 165 -14.86 -0.61 8.57
N SER A 166 -13.64 -1.02 8.29
CA SER A 166 -12.64 -0.27 7.53
C SER A 166 -11.76 -1.25 6.78
N PHE A 167 -11.12 -0.80 5.72
CA PHE A 167 -10.18 -1.63 4.97
C PHE A 167 -9.08 -0.77 4.35
N ASP A 168 -8.01 -1.42 3.93
CA ASP A 168 -6.94 -0.85 3.13
C ASP A 168 -6.43 -1.87 2.11
N VAL A 169 -5.95 -1.38 0.98
CA VAL A 169 -5.49 -2.18 -0.16
C VAL A 169 -3.97 -2.22 -0.19
N ALA A 170 -3.40 -3.41 -0.35
CA ALA A 170 -1.96 -3.59 -0.52
C ALA A 170 -1.44 -2.81 -1.74
N GLN A 171 -0.23 -2.26 -1.64
CA GLN A 171 0.39 -1.51 -2.73
C GLN A 171 0.63 -2.40 -3.96
N SER A 172 0.92 -3.68 -3.77
CA SER A 172 0.97 -4.68 -4.84
C SER A 172 -0.39 -4.91 -5.51
N GLY A 173 -1.49 -4.62 -4.82
CA GLY A 173 -2.84 -4.92 -5.26
C GLY A 173 -3.23 -6.39 -5.10
N ASP A 174 -2.44 -7.24 -4.42
CA ASP A 174 -2.69 -8.67 -4.32
C ASP A 174 -3.68 -9.05 -3.23
N PHE A 175 -3.82 -8.20 -2.22
CA PHE A 175 -4.71 -8.45 -1.10
C PHE A 175 -5.26 -7.16 -0.49
N ILE A 176 -6.29 -7.34 0.31
CA ILE A 176 -6.95 -6.30 1.08
C ILE A 176 -6.92 -6.72 2.55
N VAL A 177 -6.60 -5.80 3.45
CA VAL A 177 -6.75 -5.98 4.90
C VAL A 177 -7.97 -5.20 5.36
N PHE A 178 -8.79 -5.81 6.20
CA PHE A 178 -10.00 -5.16 6.70
C PHE A 178 -10.25 -5.50 8.17
N SER A 179 -10.95 -4.62 8.85
CA SER A 179 -11.43 -4.84 10.21
C SER A 179 -12.87 -5.33 10.21
N SER A 180 -13.16 -6.30 11.08
CA SER A 180 -14.51 -6.86 11.24
C SER A 180 -14.78 -7.23 12.69
N ALA A 181 -16.04 -7.01 13.12
CA ALA A 181 -16.47 -7.40 14.45
C ALA A 181 -16.40 -8.92 14.64
N ASN A 182 -15.89 -9.36 15.78
CA ASN A 182 -15.85 -10.77 16.16
C ASN A 182 -17.03 -11.16 17.08
N GLN A 183 -17.15 -12.44 17.39
CA GLN A 183 -18.24 -12.97 18.23
C GLN A 183 -18.12 -12.56 19.70
N ASN A 184 -16.95 -12.11 20.15
CA ASN A 184 -16.66 -11.73 21.52
C ASN A 184 -16.95 -10.23 21.81
N GLY A 185 -17.35 -9.47 20.80
CA GLY A 185 -17.61 -8.01 20.89
C GLY A 185 -16.38 -7.14 20.62
N GLY A 186 -15.24 -7.73 20.29
CA GLY A 186 -14.05 -7.06 19.79
C GLY A 186 -14.09 -6.88 18.26
N ILE A 187 -13.00 -6.40 17.71
CA ILE A 187 -12.81 -6.22 16.27
C ILE A 187 -11.44 -6.77 15.89
N ASP A 188 -11.43 -7.71 14.96
CA ASP A 188 -10.22 -8.36 14.46
C ASP A 188 -9.80 -7.81 13.09
N LEU A 189 -8.54 -8.04 12.72
CA LEU A 189 -8.05 -7.78 11.38
C LEU A 189 -8.05 -9.06 10.54
N TRP A 190 -8.53 -8.93 9.32
CA TRP A 190 -8.68 -9.99 8.35
C TRP A 190 -7.98 -9.65 7.05
N ARG A 191 -7.62 -10.66 6.29
CA ARG A 191 -7.04 -10.53 4.96
C ARG A 191 -7.87 -11.29 3.94
N VAL A 192 -8.10 -10.70 2.78
CA VAL A 192 -8.73 -11.35 1.62
C VAL A 192 -7.88 -11.10 0.37
N SER A 193 -7.85 -12.08 -0.53
CA SER A 193 -7.18 -11.93 -1.82
C SER A 193 -7.89 -10.89 -2.70
N ARG A 194 -7.16 -10.26 -3.62
CA ARG A 194 -7.69 -9.46 -4.72
C ARG A 194 -8.84 -10.16 -5.44
N GLU A 195 -8.71 -11.48 -5.60
CA GLU A 195 -9.71 -12.29 -6.29
C GLU A 195 -10.90 -12.68 -5.38
N GLY A 196 -10.93 -12.19 -4.15
CA GLY A 196 -11.93 -12.60 -3.17
C GLY A 196 -11.72 -14.03 -2.70
N GLY A 197 -12.78 -14.63 -2.15
CA GLY A 197 -12.76 -15.98 -1.59
C GLY A 197 -12.80 -15.97 -0.07
N ASP A 198 -12.27 -17.04 0.55
CA ASP A 198 -12.27 -17.19 2.00
C ASP A 198 -11.27 -16.19 2.62
N ALA A 199 -11.79 -15.30 3.46
CA ALA A 199 -10.94 -14.40 4.23
C ALA A 199 -10.22 -15.16 5.33
N SER A 200 -8.94 -14.87 5.52
CA SER A 200 -8.12 -15.41 6.61
C SER A 200 -7.96 -14.38 7.73
N MET A 201 -8.03 -14.84 8.98
CA MET A 201 -7.73 -13.99 10.13
C MET A 201 -6.26 -13.62 10.11
N LEU A 202 -5.97 -12.32 10.12
CA LEU A 202 -4.62 -11.78 10.18
C LEU A 202 -4.17 -11.58 11.63
N LEU A 203 -5.04 -10.99 12.44
CA LEU A 203 -4.79 -10.71 13.85
C LEU A 203 -6.07 -10.89 14.66
N ASP A 204 -6.01 -11.79 15.66
CA ASP A 204 -7.04 -11.97 16.67
C ASP A 204 -6.82 -10.94 17.79
N CYS A 205 -7.70 -9.96 17.89
CA CYS A 205 -7.64 -8.94 18.93
C CYS A 205 -8.46 -9.30 20.18
N GLY A 206 -9.12 -10.43 20.18
CA GLY A 206 -9.92 -10.94 21.30
C GLY A 206 -11.07 -10.01 21.67
N LEU A 207 -11.01 -9.37 22.83
CA LEU A 207 -12.00 -8.39 23.28
C LEU A 207 -11.65 -6.95 22.84
N ASP A 208 -10.41 -6.69 22.43
CA ASP A 208 -9.96 -5.36 22.00
C ASP A 208 -10.56 -5.00 20.63
N ARG A 209 -10.50 -3.73 20.25
CA ARG A 209 -10.92 -3.25 18.94
C ARG A 209 -9.71 -2.84 18.11
N CYS A 210 -9.44 -3.60 17.06
CA CYS A 210 -8.42 -3.30 16.06
C CYS A 210 -9.09 -2.73 14.81
N THR A 211 -8.86 -1.45 14.53
CA THR A 211 -9.57 -0.71 13.47
C THR A 211 -8.59 0.09 12.60
N THR A 212 -9.09 0.62 11.50
CA THR A 212 -8.34 1.50 10.59
C THR A 212 -6.96 0.94 10.20
N PRO A 213 -6.89 -0.30 9.67
CA PRO A 213 -5.63 -0.83 9.18
C PRO A 213 -5.12 0.02 8.02
N VAL A 214 -3.81 0.28 7.99
CA VAL A 214 -3.11 0.95 6.88
C VAL A 214 -1.84 0.16 6.57
N ILE A 215 -1.76 -0.35 5.35
CA ILE A 215 -0.66 -1.19 4.89
C ILE A 215 0.53 -0.29 4.53
N ALA A 216 1.71 -0.62 5.01
CA ALA A 216 2.92 0.11 4.65
C ALA A 216 3.29 -0.16 3.19
N PRO A 217 3.86 0.81 2.47
CA PRO A 217 4.48 0.55 1.17
C PRO A 217 5.45 -0.63 1.22
N GLY A 218 5.38 -1.50 0.20
CA GLY A 218 6.11 -2.77 0.17
C GLY A 218 5.43 -3.92 0.91
N ASP A 219 4.21 -3.72 1.43
CA ASP A 219 3.28 -4.74 1.93
C ASP A 219 3.81 -5.64 3.07
N LYS A 220 4.78 -5.14 3.87
CA LYS A 220 5.40 -5.93 4.94
C LYS A 220 4.86 -5.63 6.34
N ARG A 221 4.28 -4.46 6.54
CA ARG A 221 3.80 -4.00 7.84
C ARG A 221 2.42 -3.39 7.72
N ILE A 222 1.63 -3.49 8.78
CA ILE A 222 0.32 -2.85 8.88
C ILE A 222 0.28 -2.04 10.17
N ALA A 223 0.00 -0.75 10.05
CA ALA A 223 -0.35 0.08 11.20
C ALA A 223 -1.86 0.03 11.41
N TYR A 224 -2.29 0.04 12.65
CA TYR A 224 -3.70 0.05 12.98
C TYR A 224 -3.96 0.69 14.35
N SER A 225 -5.19 1.11 14.59
CA SER A 225 -5.61 1.64 15.87
C SER A 225 -6.16 0.53 16.76
N ARG A 226 -5.68 0.42 18.02
CA ARG A 226 -6.14 -0.58 18.98
C ARG A 226 -6.68 0.09 20.24
N GLU A 227 -7.92 -0.23 20.58
CA GLU A 227 -8.59 0.14 21.82
C GLU A 227 -8.66 -1.10 22.72
N ALA A 228 -7.99 -1.06 23.88
CA ALA A 228 -8.07 -2.17 24.83
C ALA A 228 -9.48 -2.29 25.42
N ALA A 229 -9.95 -3.51 25.57
CA ALA A 229 -11.22 -3.77 26.22
C ALA A 229 -11.22 -3.30 27.67
N GLY A 230 -12.34 -2.78 28.14
CA GLY A 230 -12.53 -2.48 29.55
C GLY A 230 -12.39 -3.73 30.45
N PRO A 231 -12.06 -3.57 31.75
CA PRO A 231 -11.92 -4.68 32.69
C PRO A 231 -13.19 -5.54 32.82
N THR A 232 -14.33 -4.97 32.46
CA THR A 232 -15.63 -5.67 32.37
C THR A 232 -16.38 -5.21 31.12
N PRO A 233 -17.32 -6.01 30.58
CA PRO A 233 -18.07 -5.65 29.37
C PRO A 233 -18.85 -4.33 29.47
N ASP A 234 -19.19 -3.89 30.68
CA ASP A 234 -19.96 -2.67 30.94
C ASP A 234 -19.09 -1.40 30.99
N LEU A 235 -17.77 -1.54 31.00
CA LEU A 235 -16.86 -0.42 31.01
C LEU A 235 -16.45 -0.03 29.57
N PRO A 236 -16.21 1.25 29.32
CA PRO A 236 -15.79 1.71 28.01
C PRO A 236 -14.43 1.10 27.61
N PHE A 237 -14.19 1.04 26.32
CA PHE A 237 -12.87 0.73 25.79
C PHE A 237 -11.85 1.79 26.21
N GLY A 238 -10.62 1.37 26.31
CA GLY A 238 -9.49 2.28 26.52
C GLY A 238 -9.29 3.24 25.35
N SER A 239 -8.41 4.21 25.54
CA SER A 239 -8.04 5.13 24.47
C SER A 239 -7.31 4.40 23.35
N PRO A 240 -7.57 4.77 22.08
CA PRO A 240 -6.91 4.14 20.93
C PRO A 240 -5.42 4.46 20.91
N ARG A 241 -4.63 3.47 20.52
CA ARG A 241 -3.16 3.58 20.35
C ARG A 241 -2.77 2.95 19.03
N ILE A 242 -1.71 3.47 18.40
CA ILE A 242 -1.20 2.87 17.18
C ILE A 242 -0.31 1.67 17.51
N TRP A 243 -0.61 0.58 16.83
CA TRP A 243 0.16 -0.66 16.82
C TRP A 243 0.64 -0.94 15.40
N VAL A 244 1.71 -1.69 15.30
CA VAL A 244 2.24 -2.17 14.02
C VAL A 244 2.45 -3.67 14.12
N VAL A 245 1.87 -4.39 13.17
CA VAL A 245 2.11 -5.81 12.95
C VAL A 245 3.03 -6.00 11.74
N ASP A 246 4.08 -6.81 11.92
CA ASP A 246 4.98 -7.24 10.86
C ASP A 246 4.46 -8.55 10.26
N LEU A 247 4.23 -8.57 8.96
CA LEU A 247 3.60 -9.69 8.26
C LEU A 247 4.52 -10.89 8.04
N GLU A 248 5.85 -10.69 8.11
CA GLU A 248 6.82 -11.78 7.93
C GLU A 248 7.04 -12.53 9.26
N SER A 249 7.20 -11.79 10.37
CA SER A 249 7.47 -12.36 11.69
C SER A 249 6.21 -12.59 12.53
N GLY A 250 5.11 -11.92 12.21
CA GLY A 250 3.90 -11.88 13.04
C GLY A 250 4.07 -11.06 14.33
N ALA A 251 5.17 -10.33 14.49
CA ALA A 251 5.39 -9.47 15.65
C ALA A 251 4.41 -8.30 15.65
N ASP A 252 3.72 -8.10 16.76
CA ASP A 252 2.70 -7.07 16.96
C ASP A 252 3.06 -6.22 18.19
N GLN A 253 3.21 -4.90 18.01
CA GLN A 253 3.66 -4.01 19.07
C GLN A 253 3.12 -2.60 18.93
N ALA A 254 2.91 -1.93 20.09
CA ALA A 254 2.62 -0.51 20.13
C ALA A 254 3.87 0.29 19.68
N ILE A 255 3.65 1.34 18.87
CA ILE A 255 4.77 2.14 18.35
C ILE A 255 5.35 3.12 19.36
N TYR A 256 4.58 3.47 20.40
CA TYR A 256 5.03 4.34 21.50
C TYR A 256 4.98 3.58 22.82
N GLU A 257 6.06 3.67 23.62
CA GLU A 257 6.11 3.12 24.98
C GLU A 257 5.19 3.90 25.93
N ASP A 258 5.11 5.23 25.73
CA ASP A 258 4.24 6.10 26.52
C ASP A 258 2.76 5.78 26.21
N GLN A 259 2.07 5.30 27.24
CA GLN A 259 0.67 4.92 27.16
C GLN A 259 -0.31 6.11 27.10
N SER A 260 0.16 7.33 27.36
CA SER A 260 -0.64 8.54 27.27
C SER A 260 -0.78 9.05 25.84
N ILE A 261 0.10 8.62 24.92
CA ILE A 261 0.03 9.00 23.50
C ILE A 261 -1.12 8.22 22.85
N LEU A 262 -2.14 8.96 22.44
CA LEU A 262 -3.26 8.40 21.65
C LEU A 262 -2.85 8.22 20.19
N GLY A 263 -3.62 7.43 19.44
CA GLY A 263 -3.31 7.20 18.03
C GLY A 263 -4.55 6.97 17.18
N TYR A 264 -4.78 7.92 16.28
CA TYR A 264 -5.82 7.87 15.26
C TYR A 264 -5.19 8.07 13.87
N ASN A 265 -5.84 7.55 12.83
CA ASN A 265 -5.55 7.82 11.43
C ASN A 265 -4.05 7.69 11.09
N PRO A 266 -3.47 6.48 11.26
CA PRO A 266 -2.07 6.25 10.90
C PRO A 266 -1.86 6.49 9.40
N SER A 267 -0.70 7.02 9.02
CA SER A 267 -0.33 7.27 7.62
C SER A 267 1.17 7.02 7.43
N TRP A 268 1.51 6.06 6.58
CA TRP A 268 2.88 5.72 6.23
C TRP A 268 3.44 6.69 5.19
N SER A 269 4.72 7.03 5.34
CA SER A 269 5.46 7.69 4.26
C SER A 269 5.64 6.74 3.07
N PRO A 270 5.72 7.25 1.81
CA PRO A 270 5.92 6.41 0.61
C PRO A 270 7.15 5.49 0.67
N ASP A 271 8.20 5.89 1.38
CA ASP A 271 9.41 5.08 1.60
C ASP A 271 9.26 4.06 2.76
N ALA A 272 8.09 3.97 3.38
CA ALA A 272 7.76 3.11 4.53
C ALA A 272 8.65 3.30 5.78
N ASN A 273 9.43 4.39 5.87
CA ASN A 273 10.33 4.61 6.99
C ASN A 273 9.69 5.41 8.12
N ARG A 274 8.64 6.17 7.83
CA ARG A 274 7.97 7.02 8.82
C ARG A 274 6.49 6.68 8.91
N LEU A 275 5.97 6.82 10.11
CA LEU A 275 4.55 6.67 10.42
C LEU A 275 4.08 7.89 11.20
N ALA A 276 3.10 8.59 10.67
CA ALA A 276 2.41 9.68 11.35
C ALA A 276 1.07 9.20 11.90
N SER A 277 0.64 9.75 13.03
CA SER A 277 -0.69 9.50 13.61
C SER A 277 -1.14 10.70 14.42
N PHE A 278 -2.44 10.88 14.58
CA PHE A 278 -3.00 11.98 15.35
C PHE A 278 -3.22 11.59 16.81
N ASP A 279 -2.74 12.42 17.73
CA ASP A 279 -3.04 12.37 19.16
C ASP A 279 -4.08 13.45 19.51
N GLY A 280 -5.35 13.03 19.65
CA GLY A 280 -6.46 13.95 19.94
C GLY A 280 -6.50 14.44 21.39
N LEU A 281 -5.64 13.96 22.31
CA LEU A 281 -5.53 14.47 23.67
C LEU A 281 -4.52 15.62 23.73
N ALA A 282 -3.44 15.50 23.01
CA ALA A 282 -2.35 16.47 22.99
C ALA A 282 -2.51 17.50 21.85
N ASP A 283 -3.43 17.29 20.90
CA ASP A 283 -3.62 18.12 19.69
C ASP A 283 -2.35 18.18 18.82
N PHE A 284 -1.72 17.02 18.62
CA PHE A 284 -0.54 16.89 17.78
C PHE A 284 -0.66 15.70 16.80
N ILE A 285 -0.01 15.86 15.66
CA ILE A 285 0.42 14.73 14.85
C ILE A 285 1.75 14.26 15.42
N HIS A 286 1.79 13.03 15.90
CA HIS A 286 3.02 12.35 16.27
C HIS A 286 3.55 11.60 15.05
N MET A 287 4.83 11.74 14.77
CA MET A 287 5.52 11.00 13.73
C MET A 287 6.74 10.29 14.32
N ILE A 288 6.94 9.04 13.95
CA ILE A 288 8.12 8.25 14.28
C ILE A 288 8.89 7.90 13.01
N ASP A 289 10.22 8.05 13.04
CA ASP A 289 11.13 7.54 12.02
C ASP A 289 11.71 6.20 12.49
N PHE A 290 11.38 5.11 11.80
CA PHE A 290 11.80 3.75 12.19
C PHE A 290 13.30 3.47 11.92
N LYS A 291 13.97 4.29 11.12
CA LYS A 291 15.41 4.14 10.88
C LYS A 291 16.24 4.71 12.02
N THR A 292 15.83 5.87 12.54
CA THR A 292 16.58 6.60 13.56
C THR A 292 15.98 6.44 14.96
N GLY A 293 14.69 6.11 15.07
CA GLY A 293 13.91 6.12 16.29
C GLY A 293 13.48 7.52 16.73
N ASP A 294 13.75 8.55 15.92
CA ASP A 294 13.38 9.93 16.24
C ASP A 294 11.86 10.11 16.18
N GLN A 295 11.36 10.99 17.04
CA GLN A 295 9.96 11.37 17.11
C GLN A 295 9.80 12.86 16.87
N PHE A 296 8.78 13.21 16.11
CA PHE A 296 8.47 14.58 15.72
C PHE A 296 7.02 14.90 16.07
N LEU A 297 6.76 16.16 16.39
CA LEU A 297 5.45 16.66 16.79
C LEU A 297 5.03 17.84 15.91
N PHE A 298 3.82 17.77 15.34
CA PHE A 298 3.26 18.84 14.52
C PHE A 298 1.89 19.23 15.08
N PRO A 299 1.68 20.50 15.50
CA PRO A 299 0.41 20.95 16.07
C PRO A 299 -0.74 20.76 15.09
N SER A 300 -1.77 20.02 15.49
CA SER A 300 -3.01 19.82 14.72
C SER A 300 -4.17 19.53 15.66
N THR A 301 -5.33 20.09 15.38
CA THR A 301 -6.55 19.95 16.17
C THR A 301 -7.70 19.28 15.39
N THR A 302 -7.49 18.93 14.12
CA THR A 302 -8.55 18.38 13.25
C THR A 302 -8.60 16.87 13.18
N GLY A 303 -7.49 16.18 13.51
CA GLY A 303 -7.44 14.74 13.52
C GLY A 303 -7.48 14.04 12.16
N GLY A 304 -7.40 14.77 11.06
CA GLY A 304 -7.30 14.19 9.72
C GLY A 304 -5.96 13.45 9.51
N PRO A 305 -5.93 12.45 8.62
CA PRO A 305 -4.66 11.84 8.24
C PRO A 305 -3.76 12.84 7.53
N VAL A 306 -2.45 12.64 7.63
CA VAL A 306 -1.49 13.37 6.80
C VAL A 306 -1.43 12.75 5.41
N THR A 307 -1.07 13.56 4.41
CA THR A 307 -0.77 13.08 3.07
C THR A 307 0.65 13.46 2.67
N TRP A 308 1.41 12.51 2.20
CA TRP A 308 2.84 12.62 1.95
C TRP A 308 3.15 13.06 0.53
N SER A 309 4.24 13.83 0.38
CA SER A 309 4.89 14.03 -0.92
C SER A 309 5.49 12.72 -1.43
N PRO A 310 5.61 12.53 -2.76
CA PRO A 310 6.17 11.31 -3.35
C PRO A 310 7.58 10.96 -2.85
N ASP A 311 8.40 11.95 -2.52
CA ASP A 311 9.76 11.81 -2.04
C ASP A 311 9.87 11.57 -0.51
N SER A 312 8.72 11.48 0.19
CA SER A 312 8.63 11.29 1.66
C SER A 312 9.24 12.41 2.51
N ASN A 313 9.61 13.54 1.92
CA ASN A 313 10.27 14.64 2.63
C ASN A 313 9.29 15.71 3.13
N GLN A 314 8.09 15.73 2.59
CA GLN A 314 7.06 16.70 2.96
C GLN A 314 5.72 16.00 3.18
N PHE A 315 4.84 16.65 3.93
CA PHE A 315 3.45 16.23 4.03
C PHE A 315 2.51 17.41 4.25
N LEU A 316 1.27 17.24 3.77
CA LEU A 316 0.18 18.16 4.03
C LEU A 316 -0.71 17.61 5.14
N TYR A 317 -1.22 18.52 5.96
CA TYR A 317 -2.20 18.19 6.99
C TYR A 317 -3.12 19.37 7.27
N THR A 318 -4.27 19.09 7.86
CA THR A 318 -5.24 20.10 8.26
C THR A 318 -5.07 20.44 9.74
N THR A 319 -5.35 21.69 10.10
CA THR A 319 -5.48 22.11 11.49
C THR A 319 -6.55 23.20 11.59
N PHE A 320 -7.13 23.36 12.76
CA PHE A 320 -8.09 24.43 13.03
C PHE A 320 -7.43 25.45 13.97
N THR A 321 -7.52 26.72 13.62
CA THR A 321 -6.96 27.81 14.42
C THR A 321 -8.08 28.77 14.79
N GLN A 322 -8.22 29.05 16.08
CA GLN A 322 -9.11 30.08 16.58
C GLN A 322 -8.39 31.43 16.54
N THR A 323 -9.01 32.42 15.89
CA THR A 323 -8.55 33.81 15.83
C THR A 323 -9.59 34.73 16.45
N ASP A 324 -9.24 36.03 16.66
CA ASP A 324 -10.18 37.04 17.13
C ASP A 324 -11.34 37.32 16.13
N GLU A 325 -11.13 36.97 14.87
CA GLU A 325 -12.10 37.12 13.78
C GLU A 325 -12.97 35.88 13.56
N GLY A 326 -12.68 34.77 14.27
CA GLY A 326 -13.40 33.51 14.14
C GLY A 326 -12.46 32.30 14.01
N GLY A 327 -13.03 31.10 13.88
CA GLY A 327 -12.26 29.88 13.69
C GLY A 327 -12.01 29.59 12.21
N ARG A 328 -10.79 29.16 11.88
CA ARG A 328 -10.39 28.85 10.50
C ARG A 328 -9.72 27.48 10.42
N THR A 329 -10.07 26.69 9.43
CA THR A 329 -9.30 25.52 9.05
C THR A 329 -8.15 25.94 8.13
N GLN A 330 -6.96 25.42 8.38
CA GLN A 330 -5.76 25.69 7.61
C GLN A 330 -5.20 24.40 7.03
N ILE A 331 -4.59 24.51 5.86
CA ILE A 331 -3.69 23.47 5.31
C ILE A 331 -2.26 23.86 5.62
N LYS A 332 -1.58 22.99 6.31
CA LYS A 332 -0.15 23.13 6.65
C LYS A 332 0.69 22.24 5.75
N LEU A 333 1.84 22.75 5.36
CA LEU A 333 2.92 21.99 4.73
C LEU A 333 4.06 21.87 5.73
N ALA A 334 4.41 20.65 6.10
CA ALA A 334 5.59 20.35 6.90
C ALA A 334 6.69 19.83 5.97
N ASP A 335 7.89 20.41 6.10
CA ASP A 335 9.11 20.00 5.39
C ASP A 335 10.08 19.40 6.40
N LEU A 336 10.37 18.12 6.25
CA LEU A 336 11.22 17.35 7.15
C LEU A 336 12.71 17.58 6.91
N THR A 337 13.08 18.13 5.75
CA THR A 337 14.48 18.43 5.42
C THR A 337 14.95 19.74 6.06
N THR A 338 14.05 20.71 6.13
CA THR A 338 14.31 22.02 6.77
C THR A 338 13.80 22.09 8.20
N ASN A 339 12.95 21.13 8.60
CA ASN A 339 12.23 21.13 9.86
C ASN A 339 11.33 22.36 10.04
N GLU A 340 10.77 22.84 8.93
CA GLU A 340 9.89 23.99 8.89
C GLU A 340 8.44 23.57 8.62
N THR A 341 7.51 24.35 9.15
CA THR A 341 6.08 24.20 8.86
C THR A 341 5.52 25.56 8.45
N ILE A 342 4.88 25.59 7.29
CA ILE A 342 4.22 26.80 6.78
C ILE A 342 2.72 26.60 6.67
N THR A 343 1.97 27.70 6.78
CA THR A 343 0.55 27.70 6.40
C THR A 343 0.48 27.87 4.89
N LEU A 344 -0.01 26.84 4.22
CA LEU A 344 -0.13 26.84 2.77
C LEU A 344 -1.40 27.57 2.33
N ILE A 345 -2.53 27.27 3.00
CA ILE A 345 -3.86 27.83 2.71
C ILE A 345 -4.54 28.18 4.03
N GLY A 346 -5.35 29.27 4.04
CA GLY A 346 -6.16 29.65 5.19
C GLY A 346 -5.53 30.67 6.15
N GLU A 347 -4.41 31.32 5.77
CA GLU A 347 -3.79 32.34 6.62
C GLU A 347 -4.43 33.74 6.46
N LYS A 348 -4.74 34.11 5.22
CA LYS A 348 -5.22 35.48 4.85
C LYS A 348 -6.41 35.50 3.90
N ASP A 349 -7.02 34.34 3.68
CA ASP A 349 -8.14 34.27 2.73
C ASP A 349 -9.35 35.01 3.26
N THR A 350 -10.00 35.74 2.38
CA THR A 350 -11.23 36.49 2.67
C THR A 350 -12.45 35.58 2.84
N TYR A 351 -12.28 34.28 2.75
CA TYR A 351 -13.32 33.28 2.83
C TYR A 351 -13.01 32.28 3.95
N ASP A 352 -14.01 31.99 4.79
CA ASP A 352 -13.93 30.87 5.76
C ASP A 352 -14.04 29.52 5.03
N TYR A 353 -13.00 29.14 4.34
CA TYR A 353 -12.94 27.82 3.75
C TYR A 353 -12.86 26.75 4.85
N ALA A 354 -13.80 25.84 4.84
CA ALA A 354 -13.68 24.63 5.63
C ALA A 354 -13.06 23.56 4.74
N TYR A 355 -11.89 23.06 5.13
CA TYR A 355 -11.15 22.02 4.43
C TYR A 355 -11.36 20.69 5.16
N TYR A 356 -11.72 19.65 4.44
CA TYR A 356 -12.12 18.40 5.06
C TYR A 356 -11.18 17.22 4.76
N SER A 357 -10.63 17.17 3.57
CA SER A 357 -9.68 16.12 3.19
C SER A 357 -8.71 16.63 2.13
N VAL A 358 -7.48 16.17 2.22
CA VAL A 358 -6.41 16.45 1.27
C VAL A 358 -5.71 15.15 0.90
N ALA A 359 -5.35 14.99 -0.38
CA ALA A 359 -4.56 13.87 -0.85
C ALA A 359 -3.51 14.36 -1.85
N TRP A 360 -2.23 14.02 -1.58
CA TRP A 360 -1.12 14.31 -2.49
C TRP A 360 -1.08 13.24 -3.58
N SER A 361 -0.78 13.64 -4.81
CA SER A 361 -0.57 12.69 -5.91
C SER A 361 0.70 11.86 -5.66
N PRO A 362 0.69 10.55 -5.93
CA PRO A 362 1.85 9.69 -5.68
C PRO A 362 3.05 9.96 -6.59
N LEU A 363 2.86 10.63 -7.75
CA LEU A 363 3.93 10.87 -8.73
C LEU A 363 4.14 12.32 -9.11
N ALA A 364 3.18 13.21 -8.86
CA ALA A 364 3.22 14.58 -9.33
C ALA A 364 3.20 15.56 -8.16
N GLU A 365 3.79 16.75 -8.37
CA GLU A 365 3.71 17.86 -7.43
C GLU A 365 2.32 18.52 -7.52
N ARG A 366 1.29 17.75 -7.25
CA ARG A 366 -0.09 18.20 -7.19
C ARG A 366 -0.85 17.47 -6.08
N ALA A 367 -1.82 18.15 -5.54
CA ALA A 367 -2.69 17.62 -4.50
C ALA A 367 -4.14 17.86 -4.88
N VAL A 368 -5.05 17.12 -4.26
CA VAL A 368 -6.49 17.41 -4.31
C VAL A 368 -6.96 17.80 -2.94
N LEU A 369 -7.84 18.78 -2.88
CA LEU A 369 -8.45 19.28 -1.67
C LEU A 369 -9.98 19.27 -1.80
N SER A 370 -10.65 18.64 -0.84
CA SER A 370 -12.08 18.83 -0.63
C SER A 370 -12.28 20.09 0.20
N LEU A 371 -12.89 21.11 -0.38
CA LEU A 371 -13.07 22.40 0.28
C LEU A 371 -14.50 22.93 0.11
N ARG A 372 -14.98 23.65 1.11
CA ARG A 372 -16.21 24.43 1.00
C ARG A 372 -15.84 25.85 0.54
N ALA A 373 -16.10 26.13 -0.73
CA ALA A 373 -15.71 27.37 -1.39
C ALA A 373 -16.66 28.57 -1.15
N ASP A 374 -17.80 28.34 -0.49
CA ASP A 374 -18.83 29.32 -0.29
C ASP A 374 -19.51 29.09 1.08
N GLU A 375 -19.45 30.07 1.97
CA GLU A 375 -20.06 29.98 3.32
C GLU A 375 -21.57 29.79 3.29
N GLU A 376 -22.22 30.37 2.29
CA GLU A 376 -23.68 30.28 2.14
C GLU A 376 -24.12 28.91 1.63
N LYS A 377 -23.16 28.11 1.07
CA LYS A 377 -23.44 26.78 0.53
C LYS A 377 -22.78 25.71 1.39
N PRO A 378 -23.53 24.70 1.82
CA PRO A 378 -22.98 23.58 2.59
C PRO A 378 -22.17 22.60 1.73
N THR A 379 -22.01 22.87 0.43
CA THR A 379 -21.38 21.99 -0.53
C THR A 379 -19.86 22.11 -0.51
N GLN A 380 -19.19 20.99 -0.54
CA GLN A 380 -17.77 20.90 -0.83
C GLN A 380 -17.55 20.70 -2.32
N VAL A 381 -16.45 21.21 -2.82
CA VAL A 381 -15.96 20.98 -4.19
C VAL A 381 -14.63 20.25 -4.11
N LEU A 382 -14.21 19.60 -5.19
CA LEU A 382 -12.87 19.05 -5.30
C LEU A 382 -12.01 19.93 -6.18
N TRP A 383 -10.90 20.38 -5.63
CA TRP A 383 -9.91 21.23 -6.28
C TRP A 383 -8.57 20.49 -6.38
N VAL A 384 -8.11 20.23 -7.61
CA VAL A 384 -6.77 19.72 -7.89
C VAL A 384 -5.85 20.90 -8.11
N PHE A 385 -4.76 20.99 -7.38
CA PHE A 385 -3.86 22.14 -7.37
C PHE A 385 -2.38 21.73 -7.22
N ASP A 386 -1.49 22.62 -7.65
CA ASP A 386 -0.07 22.56 -7.36
C ASP A 386 0.20 23.19 -5.98
N PRO A 387 0.75 22.42 -5.00
CA PRO A 387 1.01 22.96 -3.67
C PRO A 387 2.03 24.10 -3.62
N THR A 388 2.90 24.21 -4.63
CA THR A 388 3.91 25.27 -4.71
C THR A 388 3.36 26.57 -5.30
N LEU A 389 2.53 26.44 -6.35
CA LEU A 389 1.99 27.59 -7.09
C LEU A 389 0.62 28.03 -6.56
N LEU A 390 -0.09 27.16 -5.86
CA LEU A 390 -1.49 27.34 -5.43
C LEU A 390 -2.43 27.66 -6.60
N ASP A 391 -2.13 27.10 -7.77
CA ASP A 391 -2.96 27.17 -8.97
C ASP A 391 -3.54 25.80 -9.29
N GLY A 392 -4.73 25.75 -9.86
CA GLY A 392 -5.39 24.47 -10.09
C GLY A 392 -6.77 24.57 -10.72
N ILE A 393 -7.43 23.42 -10.80
CA ILE A 393 -8.74 23.25 -11.42
C ILE A 393 -9.74 22.61 -10.46
N ILE A 394 -10.99 23.05 -10.55
CA ILE A 394 -12.12 22.40 -9.87
C ILE A 394 -12.63 21.27 -10.77
N ILE A 395 -12.63 20.06 -10.24
CA ILE A 395 -12.99 18.83 -10.97
C ILE A 395 -14.38 18.30 -10.63
N ALA A 396 -14.95 18.74 -9.51
CA ALA A 396 -16.29 18.37 -9.07
C ALA A 396 -16.92 19.54 -8.27
N ASN A 397 -18.07 20.08 -8.73
CA ASN A 397 -18.69 21.26 -8.16
C ASN A 397 -20.21 21.33 -8.34
N ASP A 398 -20.88 20.19 -8.55
CA ASP A 398 -22.34 20.19 -8.66
C ASP A 398 -22.96 20.64 -7.34
N PRO A 399 -23.80 21.70 -7.32
CA PRO A 399 -24.38 22.26 -6.10
C PRO A 399 -25.40 21.33 -5.41
N GLU A 400 -25.81 20.24 -6.05
CA GLU A 400 -26.66 19.23 -5.41
C GLU A 400 -25.86 18.20 -4.60
N TYR A 401 -24.53 18.18 -4.73
CA TYR A 401 -23.65 17.21 -4.11
C TYR A 401 -22.62 17.85 -3.18
N THR A 402 -22.08 17.04 -2.30
CA THR A 402 -20.87 17.32 -1.53
C THR A 402 -19.87 16.19 -1.76
N TYR A 403 -18.57 16.50 -1.75
CA TYR A 403 -17.49 15.60 -2.16
C TYR A 403 -16.45 15.46 -1.06
N ASN A 404 -15.97 14.24 -0.83
CA ASN A 404 -14.90 13.98 0.13
C ASN A 404 -14.08 12.71 -0.21
N SER A 405 -13.10 12.41 0.64
CA SER A 405 -12.28 11.19 0.58
C SER A 405 -11.65 10.92 -0.80
N PRO A 406 -10.98 11.92 -1.41
CA PRO A 406 -10.31 11.71 -2.68
C PRO A 406 -9.13 10.75 -2.54
N GLN A 407 -8.94 9.89 -3.54
CA GLN A 407 -7.89 8.87 -3.62
C GLN A 407 -7.29 8.88 -5.02
N TRP A 408 -6.00 9.15 -5.14
CA TRP A 408 -5.27 9.04 -6.40
C TRP A 408 -5.02 7.60 -6.80
N ASP A 409 -5.04 7.32 -8.09
CA ASP A 409 -4.50 6.07 -8.62
C ASP A 409 -2.97 6.02 -8.48
N PRO A 410 -2.32 4.85 -8.62
CA PRO A 410 -0.87 4.74 -8.50
C PRO A 410 -0.06 5.63 -9.44
N TRP A 411 -0.63 6.01 -10.58
CA TRP A 411 0.02 6.85 -11.60
C TRP A 411 -0.29 8.35 -11.44
N GLY A 412 -1.16 8.71 -10.51
CA GLY A 412 -1.56 10.09 -10.29
C GLY A 412 -2.41 10.70 -11.42
N ASN A 413 -3.03 9.86 -12.27
CA ASN A 413 -3.78 10.27 -13.45
C ASN A 413 -5.29 10.23 -13.27
N ALA A 414 -5.76 9.53 -12.24
CA ALA A 414 -7.18 9.41 -11.93
C ALA A 414 -7.44 9.58 -10.43
N LEU A 415 -8.62 10.06 -10.09
CA LEU A 415 -9.09 10.29 -8.74
C LEU A 415 -10.42 9.58 -8.51
N LEU A 416 -10.45 8.73 -7.50
CA LEU A 416 -11.69 8.27 -6.87
C LEU A 416 -12.09 9.22 -5.75
N PHE A 417 -13.37 9.37 -5.51
CA PHE A 417 -13.90 10.14 -4.38
C PHE A 417 -15.29 9.68 -4.02
N GLN A 418 -15.72 10.03 -2.81
CA GLN A 418 -17.12 9.88 -2.41
C GLN A 418 -17.90 11.16 -2.70
N GLN A 419 -19.14 10.99 -3.16
CA GLN A 419 -20.10 12.08 -3.26
C GLN A 419 -21.43 11.70 -2.64
N PHE A 420 -22.10 12.72 -2.12
CA PHE A 420 -23.36 12.57 -1.41
C PHE A 420 -24.34 13.63 -1.88
N LYS A 421 -25.53 13.18 -2.27
CA LYS A 421 -26.60 14.10 -2.64
C LYS A 421 -27.16 14.81 -1.40
N LEU A 422 -27.25 16.14 -1.41
CA LEU A 422 -27.69 16.92 -0.27
C LEU A 422 -29.20 16.83 0.00
N LYS A 423 -29.99 16.51 -1.00
CA LYS A 423 -31.46 16.42 -0.90
C LYS A 423 -31.94 15.11 -1.52
N GLY A 424 -32.96 14.53 -0.91
CA GLY A 424 -33.56 13.28 -1.40
C GLY A 424 -33.14 12.06 -0.60
N GLN A 425 -33.09 10.90 -1.22
CA GLN A 425 -32.63 9.68 -0.58
C GLN A 425 -31.11 9.74 -0.41
N TYR A 426 -30.64 9.56 0.82
CA TYR A 426 -29.21 9.47 1.09
C TYR A 426 -28.66 8.18 0.51
N LYS A 427 -27.90 8.32 -0.55
CA LYS A 427 -27.16 7.23 -1.19
C LYS A 427 -25.75 7.74 -1.48
N PRO A 428 -24.73 7.15 -0.83
CA PRO A 428 -23.35 7.47 -1.16
C PRO A 428 -23.01 6.92 -2.53
N GLU A 429 -22.36 7.73 -3.33
CA GLU A 429 -21.91 7.39 -4.69
C GLU A 429 -20.39 7.50 -4.79
N ILE A 430 -19.80 6.73 -5.68
CA ILE A 430 -18.39 6.76 -6.01
C ILE A 430 -18.23 7.54 -7.31
N GLY A 431 -17.50 8.63 -7.26
CA GLY A 431 -17.10 9.43 -8.41
C GLY A 431 -15.71 9.06 -8.89
N LEU A 432 -15.50 9.17 -10.19
CA LEU A 432 -14.22 9.04 -10.86
C LEU A 432 -13.95 10.29 -11.69
N TRP A 433 -12.76 10.86 -11.54
CA TRP A 433 -12.21 11.86 -12.44
C TRP A 433 -10.94 11.32 -13.08
N GLN A 434 -10.76 11.57 -14.36
CA GLN A 434 -9.56 11.20 -15.11
C GLN A 434 -8.90 12.44 -15.69
N GLU A 435 -7.58 12.48 -15.70
CA GLU A 435 -6.81 13.58 -16.27
C GLU A 435 -7.20 13.82 -17.74
N GLY A 436 -7.32 15.08 -18.11
CA GLY A 436 -7.79 15.47 -19.44
C GLY A 436 -9.31 15.52 -19.61
N THR A 437 -10.09 15.05 -18.64
CA THR A 437 -11.54 15.19 -18.61
C THR A 437 -11.98 16.50 -17.94
N ILE A 438 -13.09 17.09 -18.42
CA ILE A 438 -13.61 18.34 -17.84
C ILE A 438 -14.47 18.06 -16.60
N GLN A 439 -15.10 16.89 -16.53
CA GLN A 439 -16.04 16.52 -15.48
C GLN A 439 -15.76 15.10 -14.99
N SER A 440 -16.06 14.87 -13.74
CA SER A 440 -16.11 13.55 -13.14
C SER A 440 -17.40 12.82 -13.48
N GLU A 441 -17.39 11.51 -13.38
CA GLU A 441 -18.56 10.64 -13.57
C GLU A 441 -18.82 9.79 -12.31
N VAL A 442 -20.08 9.36 -12.15
CA VAL A 442 -20.48 8.40 -11.11
C VAL A 442 -20.33 6.99 -11.67
N ILE A 443 -19.56 6.15 -10.98
CA ILE A 443 -19.29 4.78 -11.42
C ILE A 443 -20.03 3.72 -10.60
N ALA A 444 -20.40 4.00 -9.34
CA ALA A 444 -21.15 3.07 -8.50
C ALA A 444 -21.84 3.75 -7.32
N GLU A 445 -22.78 3.03 -6.67
CA GLU A 445 -23.25 3.32 -5.31
C GLU A 445 -22.38 2.56 -4.31
N GLY A 446 -21.82 3.24 -3.29
CA GLY A 446 -20.96 2.62 -2.28
C GLY A 446 -20.18 3.64 -1.46
N ILE A 447 -19.39 3.14 -0.53
CA ILE A 447 -18.56 3.95 0.38
C ILE A 447 -17.11 3.47 0.40
N LEU A 448 -16.22 4.33 0.88
CA LEU A 448 -14.80 4.05 1.07
C LEU A 448 -14.11 3.51 -0.21
N PRO A 449 -14.22 4.19 -1.36
CA PRO A 449 -13.55 3.72 -2.56
C PRO A 449 -12.04 3.77 -2.40
N GLN A 450 -11.34 2.73 -2.85
CA GLN A 450 -9.89 2.67 -2.95
C GLN A 450 -9.49 2.01 -4.26
N TRP A 451 -8.36 2.42 -4.81
CA TRP A 451 -7.77 1.72 -5.94
C TRP A 451 -7.27 0.34 -5.52
N LEU A 452 -7.54 -0.65 -6.35
CA LEU A 452 -7.03 -2.01 -6.25
C LEU A 452 -6.10 -2.23 -7.45
N PRO A 453 -4.85 -1.84 -7.31
CA PRO A 453 -3.91 -1.79 -8.43
C PRO A 453 -3.48 -3.17 -8.93
#